data_50fb4643131d812903b42315b95f6ac0
#
_entry.id   50fb4643131d812903b42315b95f6ac0
#
_cell.length_a   1.000
_cell.length_b   1.000
_cell.length_c   1.000
_cell.angle_alpha   90.00
_cell.angle_beta   90.00
_cell.angle_gamma   90.00
#
_symmetry.space_group_name_H-M   'P 1'
#
loop_
_entity.id
_entity.type
_entity.pdbx_description
1 polymer ?
#
loop_
_entity_poly.entity_id
_entity_poly.type
_entity_poly.pdbx_seq_one_letter_code
_entity_poly.pdbx_strand_id
1 'polypeptide(L)'
;KTASGKSTIADMILRTYDPSSGRILIDGFDIKKHKLSNLRQRIGYVPQDVFLFSDTVHNNISFGKSEATQDEIEMYADYAAIDKEIKELPNGYETMMGERGVTMSGGQKQRISIARAFIKDPDIVILDDCLSAVDTDTEQRIMKYLNEALEDKTSIIITHRVLSLLSFDKIIVVDNGKIIENGTHDELIELNGYYKELIDQQSLKEAV
;
A
#
# COMPACT_ATOMS: atom_id res chain seq x y z
N LYS A 1 -6.88 -0.94 15.69
CA LYS A 1 -7.08 0.41 16.27
C LYS A 1 -6.01 1.35 15.74
N THR A 2 -6.31 2.64 15.62
CA THR A 2 -5.32 3.67 15.26
C THR A 2 -4.22 3.72 16.33
N ALA A 3 -2.98 4.05 15.92
CA ALA A 3 -1.81 4.13 16.82
C ALA A 3 -1.42 2.83 17.56
N SER A 4 -1.81 1.66 17.06
CA SER A 4 -1.46 0.36 17.66
C SER A 4 -0.08 -0.18 17.26
N GLY A 5 0.72 0.56 16.46
CA GLY A 5 2.07 0.17 16.04
C GLY A 5 2.17 -0.53 14.69
N LYS A 6 1.09 -0.61 13.90
CA LYS A 6 1.10 -1.28 12.59
C LYS A 6 2.06 -0.62 11.59
N SER A 7 1.97 0.70 11.39
CA SER A 7 2.88 1.45 10.51
C SER A 7 4.33 1.40 10.99
N THR A 8 4.56 1.28 12.31
CA THR A 8 5.91 1.08 12.87
C THR A 8 6.54 -0.23 12.38
N ILE A 9 5.74 -1.28 12.16
CA ILE A 9 6.23 -2.54 11.57
C ILE A 9 6.71 -2.29 10.13
N ALA A 10 5.92 -1.55 9.32
CA ALA A 10 6.34 -1.16 7.97
C ALA A 10 7.64 -0.36 7.99
N ASP A 11 7.75 0.63 8.87
CA ASP A 11 8.96 1.43 9.04
C ASP A 11 10.20 0.61 9.41
N MET A 12 10.04 -0.40 10.27
CA MET A 12 11.13 -1.31 10.62
C MET A 12 11.54 -2.21 9.44
N ILE A 13 10.58 -2.67 8.62
CA ILE A 13 10.89 -3.45 7.40
C ILE A 13 11.61 -2.57 6.36
N LEU A 14 11.22 -1.31 6.23
CA LEU A 14 11.89 -0.32 5.38
C LEU A 14 13.23 0.16 5.95
N ARG A 15 13.57 -0.27 7.18
CA ARG A 15 14.73 0.21 7.94
C ARG A 15 14.77 1.73 8.03
N THR A 16 13.62 2.35 8.28
CA THR A 16 13.53 3.74 8.76
C THR A 16 14.02 3.78 10.21
N TYR A 17 13.69 2.73 10.97
CA TYR A 17 14.19 2.47 12.32
C TYR A 17 14.66 1.01 12.44
N ASP A 18 15.70 0.78 13.23
CA ASP A 18 16.11 -0.55 13.62
C ASP A 18 15.31 -1.00 14.87
N PRO A 19 14.93 -2.28 14.99
CA PRO A 19 14.28 -2.78 16.20
C PRO A 19 15.24 -2.69 17.40
N SER A 20 14.70 -2.26 18.56
CA SER A 20 15.48 -2.16 19.82
C SER A 20 15.91 -3.54 20.32
N SER A 21 15.14 -4.57 20.04
CA SER A 21 15.43 -5.97 20.36
C SER A 21 14.81 -6.89 19.30
N GLY A 22 15.27 -8.15 19.25
CA GLY A 22 14.83 -9.08 18.22
C GLY A 22 15.51 -8.81 16.86
N ARG A 23 14.96 -9.44 15.81
CA ARG A 23 15.49 -9.31 14.45
C ARG A 23 14.37 -9.47 13.41
N ILE A 24 14.54 -8.84 12.26
CA ILE A 24 13.72 -9.03 11.08
C ILE A 24 14.57 -9.76 10.04
N LEU A 25 14.02 -10.80 9.45
CA LEU A 25 14.71 -11.59 8.42
C LEU A 25 13.98 -11.44 7.09
N ILE A 26 14.75 -11.25 6.01
CA ILE A 26 14.27 -11.36 4.63
C ILE A 26 15.10 -12.44 3.96
N ASP A 27 14.43 -13.47 3.40
CA ASP A 27 15.06 -14.65 2.80
C ASP A 27 16.06 -15.34 3.75
N GLY A 28 15.76 -15.36 5.07
CA GLY A 28 16.62 -15.95 6.11
C GLY A 28 17.79 -15.07 6.58
N PHE A 29 18.01 -13.91 5.98
CA PHE A 29 19.08 -12.98 6.34
C PHE A 29 18.55 -11.81 7.17
N ASP A 30 19.32 -11.44 8.21
CA ASP A 30 19.00 -10.28 9.03
C ASP A 30 18.96 -9.01 8.15
N ILE A 31 17.87 -8.26 8.27
CA ILE A 31 17.63 -7.05 7.48
C ILE A 31 18.78 -6.03 7.62
N LYS A 32 19.45 -6.01 8.76
CA LYS A 32 20.61 -5.13 9.04
C LYS A 32 21.83 -5.45 8.16
N LYS A 33 21.90 -6.67 7.62
CA LYS A 33 22.99 -7.11 6.73
C LYS A 33 22.77 -6.71 5.27
N HIS A 34 21.55 -6.36 4.90
CA HIS A 34 21.26 -5.90 3.54
C HIS A 34 21.78 -4.46 3.33
N LYS A 35 22.34 -4.18 2.16
CA LYS A 35 22.61 -2.80 1.74
C LYS A 35 21.26 -2.08 1.60
N LEU A 36 21.10 -0.92 2.26
CA LEU A 36 19.84 -0.22 2.39
C LEU A 36 19.21 0.13 1.03
N SER A 37 20.02 0.55 0.06
CA SER A 37 19.55 0.83 -1.30
C SER A 37 18.95 -0.41 -1.96
N ASN A 38 19.61 -1.57 -1.88
CA ASN A 38 19.15 -2.82 -2.49
C ASN A 38 17.87 -3.32 -1.80
N LEU A 39 17.81 -3.21 -0.46
CA LEU A 39 16.62 -3.57 0.30
C LEU A 39 15.41 -2.75 -0.16
N ARG A 40 15.54 -1.42 -0.16
CA ARG A 40 14.45 -0.51 -0.52
C ARG A 40 14.07 -0.58 -2.02
N GLN A 41 15.00 -0.98 -2.88
CA GLN A 41 14.69 -1.20 -4.29
C GLN A 41 13.73 -2.39 -4.48
N ARG A 42 13.86 -3.43 -3.66
CA ARG A 42 13.00 -4.62 -3.70
C ARG A 42 11.63 -4.42 -3.03
N ILE A 43 11.42 -3.30 -2.32
CA ILE A 43 10.18 -3.06 -1.57
C ILE A 43 9.37 -1.95 -2.25
N GLY A 44 8.14 -2.25 -2.69
CA GLY A 44 7.12 -1.27 -3.04
C GLY A 44 6.38 -0.84 -1.78
N TYR A 45 6.34 0.46 -1.49
CA TYR A 45 5.67 0.98 -0.31
C TYR A 45 4.67 2.08 -0.66
N VAL A 46 3.44 1.90 -0.21
CA VAL A 46 2.39 2.93 -0.28
C VAL A 46 2.03 3.32 1.14
N PRO A 47 2.47 4.50 1.62
CA PRO A 47 2.17 4.96 2.97
C PRO A 47 0.72 5.44 3.13
N GLN A 48 0.24 5.50 4.37
CA GLN A 48 -1.05 6.09 4.70
C GLN A 48 -1.11 7.58 4.31
N ASP A 49 -0.08 8.35 4.70
CA ASP A 49 0.07 9.77 4.34
C ASP A 49 0.99 9.89 3.12
N VAL A 50 0.38 10.07 1.95
CA VAL A 50 1.12 10.14 0.68
C VAL A 50 1.77 11.49 0.48
N PHE A 51 3.08 11.48 0.28
CA PHE A 51 3.85 12.61 -0.18
C PHE A 51 4.07 12.54 -1.70
N LEU A 52 3.80 13.64 -2.39
CA LEU A 52 4.14 13.83 -3.80
C LEU A 52 5.17 14.97 -3.92
N PHE A 53 6.16 14.76 -4.77
CA PHE A 53 7.19 15.75 -5.04
C PHE A 53 6.61 16.93 -5.84
N SER A 54 7.14 18.13 -5.63
CA SER A 54 6.86 19.30 -6.47
C SER A 54 7.53 19.11 -7.84
N ASP A 55 6.92 18.25 -8.66
CA ASP A 55 7.39 17.82 -9.96
C ASP A 55 6.20 17.38 -10.82
N THR A 56 6.42 16.96 -12.06
CA THR A 56 5.36 16.48 -12.94
C THR A 56 4.70 15.19 -12.39
N VAL A 57 3.51 14.86 -12.86
CA VAL A 57 2.88 13.55 -12.58
C VAL A 57 3.78 12.43 -13.09
N HIS A 58 4.33 12.58 -14.31
CA HIS A 58 5.29 11.66 -14.91
C HIS A 58 6.45 11.36 -13.95
N ASN A 59 7.15 12.39 -13.47
CA ASN A 59 8.31 12.22 -12.58
C ASN A 59 7.92 11.65 -11.22
N ASN A 60 6.74 11.95 -10.72
CA ASN A 60 6.23 11.37 -9.49
C ASN A 60 5.99 9.87 -9.60
N ILE A 61 5.49 9.37 -10.72
CA ILE A 61 5.30 7.93 -10.95
C ILE A 61 6.64 7.26 -11.25
N SER A 62 7.43 7.81 -12.18
CA SER A 62 8.73 7.26 -12.59
C SER A 62 9.80 7.31 -11.50
N PHE A 63 9.55 8.01 -10.38
CA PHE A 63 10.45 7.99 -9.21
C PHE A 63 10.71 6.56 -8.69
N GLY A 64 9.76 5.63 -8.88
CA GLY A 64 9.96 4.21 -8.58
C GLY A 64 10.95 3.51 -9.51
N LYS A 65 11.02 3.95 -10.79
CA LYS A 65 11.86 3.41 -11.86
C LYS A 65 12.21 4.53 -12.83
N SER A 66 13.39 5.12 -12.67
CA SER A 66 13.85 6.31 -13.43
C SER A 66 13.90 6.11 -14.95
N GLU A 67 14.02 4.86 -15.40
CA GLU A 67 14.13 4.47 -16.81
C GLU A 67 12.80 3.96 -17.38
N ALA A 68 11.67 4.21 -16.66
CA ALA A 68 10.36 3.79 -17.13
C ALA A 68 9.98 4.53 -18.42
N THR A 69 9.44 3.78 -19.36
CA THR A 69 8.88 4.34 -20.59
C THR A 69 7.54 5.02 -20.30
N GLN A 70 7.09 5.91 -21.21
CA GLN A 70 5.77 6.54 -21.10
C GLN A 70 4.66 5.48 -21.05
N ASP A 71 4.75 4.43 -21.87
CA ASP A 71 3.77 3.34 -21.91
C ASP A 71 3.69 2.59 -20.57
N GLU A 72 4.83 2.35 -19.92
CA GLU A 72 4.86 1.75 -18.58
C GLU A 72 4.21 2.66 -17.55
N ILE A 73 4.49 3.96 -17.60
CA ILE A 73 3.90 4.94 -16.68
C ILE A 73 2.37 4.98 -16.82
N GLU A 74 1.87 5.03 -18.07
CA GLU A 74 0.44 5.02 -18.37
C GLU A 74 -0.22 3.71 -17.94
N MET A 75 0.44 2.58 -18.18
CA MET A 75 -0.05 1.26 -17.76
C MET A 75 -0.22 1.18 -16.23
N TYR A 76 0.79 1.58 -15.46
CA TYR A 76 0.68 1.54 -13.98
C TYR A 76 -0.27 2.61 -13.45
N ALA A 77 -0.44 3.74 -14.13
CA ALA A 77 -1.47 4.72 -13.80
C ALA A 77 -2.89 4.17 -14.07
N ASP A 78 -3.09 3.39 -15.13
CA ASP A 78 -4.36 2.71 -15.40
C ASP A 78 -4.66 1.63 -14.37
N TYR A 79 -3.68 0.84 -13.98
CA TYR A 79 -3.79 -0.15 -12.90
C TYR A 79 -4.18 0.50 -11.56
N ALA A 80 -3.63 1.68 -11.28
CA ALA A 80 -3.99 2.49 -10.12
C ALA A 80 -5.30 3.28 -10.30
N ALA A 81 -6.01 3.09 -11.41
CA ALA A 81 -7.27 3.76 -11.77
C ALA A 81 -7.17 5.30 -11.79
N ILE A 82 -6.03 5.88 -12.21
CA ILE A 82 -5.79 7.33 -12.24
C ILE A 82 -5.48 7.89 -13.64
N ASP A 83 -5.16 7.04 -14.63
CA ASP A 83 -4.76 7.44 -15.98
C ASP A 83 -5.72 8.43 -16.65
N LYS A 84 -7.02 8.13 -16.61
CA LYS A 84 -8.05 8.99 -17.22
C LYS A 84 -8.03 10.41 -16.63
N GLU A 85 -7.98 10.50 -15.29
CA GLU A 85 -7.96 11.80 -14.61
C GLU A 85 -6.66 12.57 -14.89
N ILE A 86 -5.52 11.86 -15.03
CA ILE A 86 -4.26 12.49 -15.41
C ILE A 86 -4.37 13.08 -16.82
N LYS A 87 -4.95 12.35 -17.78
CA LYS A 87 -5.12 12.81 -19.17
C LYS A 87 -6.06 14.01 -19.29
N GLU A 88 -6.96 14.22 -18.33
CA GLU A 88 -7.84 15.38 -18.24
C GLU A 88 -7.17 16.63 -17.63
N LEU A 89 -5.97 16.48 -17.03
CA LEU A 89 -5.22 17.62 -16.53
C LEU A 89 -4.71 18.52 -17.68
N PRO A 90 -4.47 19.83 -17.45
CA PRO A 90 -4.10 20.77 -18.51
C PRO A 90 -2.91 20.37 -19.38
N ASN A 91 -1.92 19.66 -18.79
CA ASN A 91 -0.73 19.15 -19.49
C ASN A 91 -0.58 17.63 -19.33
N GLY A 92 -1.67 16.89 -19.03
CA GLY A 92 -1.63 15.46 -18.83
C GLY A 92 -0.55 15.05 -17.81
N TYR A 93 0.29 14.11 -18.19
CA TYR A 93 1.40 13.61 -17.36
C TYR A 93 2.48 14.66 -17.08
N GLU A 94 2.63 15.69 -17.91
CA GLU A 94 3.55 16.80 -17.70
C GLU A 94 3.00 17.90 -16.78
N THR A 95 1.82 17.68 -16.20
CA THR A 95 1.24 18.62 -15.25
C THR A 95 2.09 18.67 -13.97
N MET A 96 2.55 19.88 -13.62
CA MET A 96 3.28 20.12 -12.35
C MET A 96 2.34 19.99 -11.16
N MET A 97 2.80 19.30 -10.13
CA MET A 97 2.12 19.13 -8.84
C MET A 97 2.85 19.84 -7.71
N GLY A 98 2.17 20.04 -6.58
CA GLY A 98 2.75 20.66 -5.38
C GLY A 98 2.35 22.11 -5.19
N GLU A 99 3.11 22.87 -4.37
CA GLU A 99 2.77 24.24 -3.96
C GLU A 99 2.63 25.24 -5.13
N ARG A 100 3.28 24.99 -6.26
CA ARG A 100 3.25 25.82 -7.47
C ARG A 100 2.51 25.19 -8.65
N GLY A 101 1.81 24.09 -8.40
CA GLY A 101 1.09 23.32 -9.41
C GLY A 101 -0.32 22.94 -8.99
N VAL A 102 -0.87 21.92 -9.66
CA VAL A 102 -2.22 21.42 -9.37
C VAL A 102 -2.23 20.71 -8.01
N THR A 103 -3.26 21.02 -7.21
CA THR A 103 -3.50 20.31 -5.94
C THR A 103 -4.30 19.05 -6.20
N MET A 104 -3.74 17.90 -5.86
CA MET A 104 -4.41 16.59 -5.95
C MET A 104 -5.24 16.29 -4.70
N SER A 105 -6.38 15.63 -4.90
CA SER A 105 -7.17 15.08 -3.80
C SER A 105 -6.40 13.95 -3.06
N GLY A 106 -6.82 13.60 -1.85
CA GLY A 106 -6.22 12.48 -1.09
C GLY A 106 -6.24 11.17 -1.87
N GLY A 107 -7.37 10.82 -2.48
CA GLY A 107 -7.52 9.61 -3.29
C GLY A 107 -6.64 9.63 -4.57
N GLN A 108 -6.50 10.78 -5.24
CA GLN A 108 -5.58 10.91 -6.36
C GLN A 108 -4.13 10.69 -5.95
N LYS A 109 -3.71 11.28 -4.82
CA LYS A 109 -2.36 11.07 -4.28
C LYS A 109 -2.10 9.61 -3.95
N GLN A 110 -3.06 8.93 -3.31
CA GLN A 110 -2.95 7.50 -3.00
C GLN A 110 -2.76 6.68 -4.28
N ARG A 111 -3.56 6.91 -5.31
CA ARG A 111 -3.47 6.21 -6.60
C ARG A 111 -2.15 6.45 -7.33
N ILE A 112 -1.63 7.67 -7.35
CA ILE A 112 -0.28 7.97 -7.88
C ILE A 112 0.79 7.23 -7.09
N SER A 113 0.67 7.15 -5.76
CA SER A 113 1.60 6.41 -4.93
C SER A 113 1.55 4.89 -5.19
N ILE A 114 0.37 4.33 -5.50
CA ILE A 114 0.23 2.94 -5.92
C ILE A 114 0.99 2.73 -7.24
N ALA A 115 0.75 3.55 -8.27
CA ALA A 115 1.47 3.47 -9.54
C ALA A 115 3.00 3.54 -9.33
N ARG A 116 3.48 4.50 -8.52
CA ARG A 116 4.90 4.65 -8.13
C ARG A 116 5.48 3.40 -7.45
N ALA A 117 4.70 2.74 -6.60
CA ALA A 117 5.17 1.58 -5.85
C ALA A 117 5.30 0.33 -6.73
N PHE A 118 4.38 0.16 -7.68
CA PHE A 118 4.32 -1.03 -8.53
C PHE A 118 5.18 -0.93 -9.79
N ILE A 119 5.45 0.27 -10.33
CA ILE A 119 6.23 0.45 -11.58
C ILE A 119 7.66 -0.12 -11.49
N LYS A 120 8.21 -0.24 -10.29
CA LYS A 120 9.54 -0.83 -10.07
C LYS A 120 9.54 -2.36 -9.97
N ASP A 121 8.38 -3.00 -10.13
CA ASP A 121 8.18 -4.44 -10.02
C ASP A 121 8.83 -5.04 -8.75
N PRO A 122 8.38 -4.65 -7.56
CA PRO A 122 9.01 -5.05 -6.30
C PRO A 122 8.73 -6.51 -5.94
N ASP A 123 9.66 -7.16 -5.20
CA ASP A 123 9.45 -8.50 -4.63
C ASP A 123 8.55 -8.47 -3.39
N ILE A 124 8.59 -7.36 -2.66
CA ILE A 124 7.85 -7.15 -1.42
C ILE A 124 6.98 -5.91 -1.59
N VAL A 125 5.70 -6.00 -1.27
CA VAL A 125 4.76 -4.88 -1.32
C VAL A 125 4.21 -4.60 0.06
N ILE A 126 4.28 -3.35 0.50
CA ILE A 126 3.70 -2.89 1.76
C ILE A 126 2.66 -1.81 1.43
N LEU A 127 1.41 -2.07 1.77
CA LEU A 127 0.28 -1.15 1.58
C LEU A 127 -0.23 -0.73 2.97
N ASP A 128 -0.06 0.54 3.33
CA ASP A 128 -0.49 1.06 4.63
C ASP A 128 -1.73 1.94 4.45
N ASP A 129 -2.90 1.38 4.69
CA ASP A 129 -4.24 2.02 4.62
C ASP A 129 -4.47 2.84 3.32
N CYS A 130 -3.90 2.37 2.21
CA CYS A 130 -3.72 3.12 0.97
C CYS A 130 -4.99 3.29 0.12
N LEU A 131 -6.14 2.77 0.54
CA LEU A 131 -7.43 2.88 -0.16
C LEU A 131 -8.49 3.64 0.67
N SER A 132 -8.10 4.21 1.81
CA SER A 132 -9.04 4.84 2.74
C SER A 132 -9.70 6.13 2.21
N ALA A 133 -9.09 6.79 1.23
CA ALA A 133 -9.58 8.01 0.61
C ALA A 133 -10.13 7.81 -0.82
N VAL A 134 -10.32 6.54 -1.23
CA VAL A 134 -10.80 6.16 -2.58
C VAL A 134 -12.27 5.75 -2.49
N ASP A 135 -13.06 6.10 -3.50
CA ASP A 135 -14.46 5.67 -3.60
C ASP A 135 -14.57 4.17 -3.91
N THR A 136 -15.75 3.59 -3.64
CA THR A 136 -15.97 2.14 -3.71
C THR A 136 -15.73 1.55 -5.10
N ASP A 137 -16.16 2.23 -6.17
CA ASP A 137 -16.01 1.70 -7.53
C ASP A 137 -14.55 1.71 -7.96
N THR A 138 -13.83 2.78 -7.65
CA THR A 138 -12.39 2.90 -7.89
C THR A 138 -11.61 1.91 -7.02
N GLU A 139 -12.00 1.71 -5.75
CA GLU A 139 -11.41 0.71 -4.86
C GLU A 139 -11.51 -0.70 -5.45
N GLN A 140 -12.70 -1.11 -5.91
CA GLN A 140 -12.91 -2.42 -6.51
C GLN A 140 -12.02 -2.65 -7.75
N ARG A 141 -11.85 -1.63 -8.59
CA ARG A 141 -10.98 -1.69 -9.76
C ARG A 141 -9.52 -1.88 -9.37
N ILE A 142 -9.04 -1.14 -8.37
CA ILE A 142 -7.68 -1.26 -7.85
C ILE A 142 -7.47 -2.63 -7.20
N MET A 143 -8.44 -3.10 -6.41
CA MET A 143 -8.37 -4.39 -5.74
C MET A 143 -8.28 -5.56 -6.71
N LYS A 144 -8.99 -5.49 -7.84
CA LYS A 144 -8.88 -6.50 -8.90
C LYS A 144 -7.44 -6.58 -9.43
N TYR A 145 -6.83 -5.44 -9.73
CA TYR A 145 -5.42 -5.42 -10.15
C TYR A 145 -4.48 -5.94 -9.05
N LEU A 146 -4.68 -5.49 -7.80
CA LEU A 146 -3.85 -5.92 -6.67
C LEU A 146 -3.90 -7.43 -6.45
N ASN A 147 -5.08 -8.05 -6.61
CA ASN A 147 -5.22 -9.50 -6.47
C ASN A 147 -4.32 -10.28 -7.45
N GLU A 148 -4.22 -9.80 -8.70
CA GLU A 148 -3.35 -10.40 -9.71
C GLU A 148 -1.87 -10.03 -9.48
N ALA A 149 -1.60 -8.75 -9.18
CA ALA A 149 -0.23 -8.24 -9.05
C ALA A 149 0.51 -8.71 -7.79
N LEU A 150 -0.21 -9.19 -6.77
CA LEU A 150 0.36 -9.67 -5.50
C LEU A 150 0.53 -11.20 -5.44
N GLU A 151 0.05 -11.96 -6.42
CA GLU A 151 0.01 -13.43 -6.39
C GLU A 151 1.38 -14.06 -6.13
N ASP A 152 2.43 -13.56 -6.80
CA ASP A 152 3.80 -14.07 -6.68
C ASP A 152 4.70 -13.19 -5.77
N LYS A 153 4.12 -12.31 -4.95
CA LYS A 153 4.87 -11.36 -4.14
C LYS A 153 4.63 -11.56 -2.64
N THR A 154 5.62 -11.19 -1.83
CA THR A 154 5.37 -11.06 -0.39
C THR A 154 4.61 -9.76 -0.15
N SER A 155 3.35 -9.84 0.25
CA SER A 155 2.50 -8.68 0.49
C SER A 155 2.19 -8.49 1.98
N ILE A 156 2.31 -7.24 2.44
CA ILE A 156 1.92 -6.83 3.80
C ILE A 156 0.90 -5.71 3.65
N ILE A 157 -0.33 -5.98 4.05
CA ILE A 157 -1.42 -5.01 3.95
C ILE A 157 -1.83 -4.59 5.35
N ILE A 158 -1.63 -3.32 5.66
CA ILE A 158 -2.06 -2.71 6.91
C ILE A 158 -3.38 -1.99 6.62
N THR A 159 -4.42 -2.34 7.37
CA THR A 159 -5.75 -1.78 7.17
C THR A 159 -6.55 -1.75 8.46
N HIS A 160 -7.57 -0.91 8.48
CA HIS A 160 -8.61 -0.85 9.51
C HIS A 160 -9.92 -1.51 9.08
N ARG A 161 -9.99 -2.01 7.84
CA ARG A 161 -11.14 -2.66 7.24
C ARG A 161 -10.83 -4.08 6.85
N VAL A 162 -11.82 -4.92 6.77
CA VAL A 162 -11.69 -6.26 6.20
C VAL A 162 -11.80 -6.14 4.68
N LEU A 163 -10.77 -6.58 3.98
CA LEU A 163 -10.71 -6.55 2.52
C LEU A 163 -11.15 -7.90 1.98
N SER A 164 -12.44 -8.06 1.71
CA SER A 164 -13.06 -9.32 1.29
C SER A 164 -12.64 -9.80 -0.11
N LEU A 165 -12.08 -8.91 -0.93
CA LEU A 165 -11.63 -9.22 -2.29
C LEU A 165 -10.22 -9.81 -2.37
N LEU A 166 -9.47 -9.80 -1.27
CA LEU A 166 -8.12 -10.37 -1.19
C LEU A 166 -8.10 -11.61 -0.30
N SER A 167 -7.35 -12.61 -0.74
CA SER A 167 -7.03 -13.78 0.08
C SER A 167 -5.73 -13.52 0.85
N PHE A 168 -5.71 -13.87 2.12
CA PHE A 168 -4.55 -13.70 2.99
C PHE A 168 -4.14 -15.05 3.57
N ASP A 169 -2.85 -15.40 3.46
CA ASP A 169 -2.29 -16.58 4.10
C ASP A 169 -2.28 -16.42 5.62
N LYS A 170 -2.14 -15.19 6.10
CA LYS A 170 -2.08 -14.89 7.52
C LYS A 170 -2.62 -13.51 7.85
N ILE A 171 -3.43 -13.44 8.88
CA ILE A 171 -3.96 -12.21 9.44
C ILE A 171 -3.40 -12.03 10.85
N ILE A 172 -2.96 -10.81 11.17
CA ILE A 172 -2.40 -10.45 12.45
C ILE A 172 -3.17 -9.25 13.01
N VAL A 173 -3.76 -9.40 14.17
CA VAL A 173 -4.43 -8.31 14.88
C VAL A 173 -3.47 -7.72 15.90
N VAL A 174 -3.22 -6.42 15.77
CA VAL A 174 -2.30 -5.67 16.64
C VAL A 174 -3.09 -4.67 17.48
N ASP A 175 -2.91 -4.71 18.80
CA ASP A 175 -3.46 -3.72 19.73
C ASP A 175 -2.42 -3.34 20.79
N ASN A 176 -2.25 -2.04 21.03
CA ASN A 176 -1.28 -1.50 22.02
C ASN A 176 0.14 -2.09 21.87
N GLY A 177 0.63 -2.25 20.62
CA GLY A 177 1.96 -2.77 20.31
C GLY A 177 2.12 -4.28 20.53
N LYS A 178 1.03 -5.02 20.74
CA LYS A 178 1.04 -6.47 20.93
C LYS A 178 0.18 -7.16 19.89
N ILE A 179 0.61 -8.34 19.47
CA ILE A 179 -0.22 -9.25 18.70
C ILE A 179 -1.23 -9.89 19.65
N ILE A 180 -2.52 -9.62 19.43
CA ILE A 180 -3.62 -10.16 20.24
C ILE A 180 -4.29 -11.37 19.58
N GLU A 181 -4.29 -11.42 18.24
CA GLU A 181 -4.80 -12.54 17.45
C GLU A 181 -3.91 -12.74 16.22
N ASN A 182 -3.76 -13.98 15.78
CA ASN A 182 -3.12 -14.31 14.51
C ASN A 182 -3.64 -15.65 13.99
N GLY A 183 -3.85 -15.77 12.68
CA GLY A 183 -4.35 -16.98 12.03
C GLY A 183 -4.81 -16.71 10.62
N THR A 184 -5.44 -17.68 9.99
CA THR A 184 -6.20 -17.54 8.76
C THR A 184 -7.55 -16.85 9.03
N HIS A 185 -8.27 -16.48 7.97
CA HIS A 185 -9.63 -15.93 8.09
C HIS A 185 -10.55 -16.86 8.90
N ASP A 186 -10.59 -18.15 8.54
CA ASP A 186 -11.49 -19.12 9.16
C ASP A 186 -11.16 -19.35 10.64
N GLU A 187 -9.88 -19.49 10.96
CA GLU A 187 -9.41 -19.65 12.34
C GLU A 187 -9.80 -18.45 13.21
N LEU A 188 -9.71 -17.23 12.68
CA LEU A 188 -10.07 -16.01 13.42
C LEU A 188 -11.57 -15.80 13.54
N ILE A 189 -12.37 -16.28 12.59
CA ILE A 189 -13.83 -16.33 12.71
C ILE A 189 -14.25 -17.29 13.83
N GLU A 190 -13.67 -18.51 13.85
CA GLU A 190 -13.95 -19.52 14.89
C GLU A 190 -13.51 -19.05 16.28
N LEU A 191 -12.39 -18.30 16.37
CA LEU A 191 -11.91 -17.73 17.62
C LEU A 191 -12.92 -16.77 18.26
N ASN A 192 -13.79 -16.17 17.45
CA ASN A 192 -14.86 -15.22 17.88
C ASN A 192 -14.31 -14.06 18.71
N GLY A 193 -13.16 -13.54 18.32
CA GLY A 193 -12.44 -12.45 18.97
C GLY A 193 -12.63 -11.10 18.27
N TYR A 194 -11.66 -10.21 18.44
CA TYR A 194 -11.70 -8.84 17.90
C TYR A 194 -11.81 -8.80 16.36
N TYR A 195 -11.15 -9.75 15.65
CA TYR A 195 -11.27 -9.84 14.19
C TYR A 195 -12.71 -10.09 13.74
N LYS A 196 -13.40 -11.02 14.42
CA LYS A 196 -14.82 -11.33 14.14
C LYS A 196 -15.73 -10.13 14.43
N GLU A 197 -15.50 -9.44 15.55
CA GLU A 197 -16.25 -8.21 15.89
C GLU A 197 -16.09 -7.14 14.81
N LEU A 198 -14.88 -6.99 14.22
CA LEU A 198 -14.61 -6.04 13.16
C LEU A 198 -15.42 -6.37 11.89
N ILE A 199 -15.47 -7.64 11.50
CA ILE A 199 -16.28 -8.12 10.37
C ILE A 199 -17.76 -7.82 10.58
N ASP A 200 -18.30 -8.16 11.74
CA ASP A 200 -19.70 -7.96 12.05
C ASP A 200 -20.09 -6.47 12.00
N GLN A 201 -19.22 -5.60 12.52
CA GLN A 201 -19.41 -4.14 12.45
C GLN A 201 -19.35 -3.60 11.02
N GLN A 202 -18.48 -4.15 10.17
CA GLN A 202 -18.38 -3.73 8.78
C GLN A 202 -19.61 -4.16 8.00
N SER A 203 -20.05 -5.40 8.14
CA SER A 203 -21.25 -5.93 7.47
C SER A 203 -22.53 -5.16 7.83
N LEU A 204 -22.64 -4.68 9.09
CA LEU A 204 -23.75 -3.85 9.51
C LEU A 204 -23.74 -2.46 8.84
N LYS A 205 -22.56 -1.90 8.54
CA LYS A 205 -22.44 -0.60 7.86
C LYS A 205 -22.74 -0.68 6.36
N GLU A 206 -22.43 -1.81 5.73
CA GLU A 206 -22.67 -2.06 4.31
C GLU A 206 -24.14 -2.40 4.02
N ALA A 207 -24.92 -2.77 5.03
CA ALA A 207 -26.33 -3.12 4.93
C ALA A 207 -27.30 -1.92 5.10
N VAL A 208 -26.80 -0.73 5.38
CA VAL A 208 -27.55 0.53 5.57
C VAL A 208 -27.30 1.48 4.42
#